data_32c6a98b5aedca7a3f8c0f460829dafd
#
_entry.id   32c6a98b5aedca7a3f8c0f460829dafd
#
_cell.length_a   1.000
_cell.length_b   1.000
_cell.length_c   1.000
_cell.angle_alpha   90.00
_cell.angle_beta   90.00
_cell.angle_gamma   90.00
#
_symmetry.space_group_name_H-M   'P 1'
#
loop_
_entity.id
_entity.type
_entity.pdbx_description
1 polymer ?
#
loop_
_entity_poly.entity_id
_entity_poly.type
_entity_poly.pdbx_seq_one_letter_code
_entity_poly.pdbx_strand_id
1 'polypeptide(L)'
;MDIARFLQACSRLCLTTCLGLMCVASIQAADLPAPIAHWKLDDDGPEARDSVGTHHGRIHGAVPHEGKLGKARLFDRAKGDQVAIPYSPDFELSTFTVSAWVWLTKEPTFSGIVGTRSGGEFSFDMKVNADKVHGDIGDGTRWIETAVNFYKVDVGSNGQGGDLDIKRWYLITFVIDNAKKECRLYLDADRKKTIPFKGDPRLMRPGQTMTIGNTGSREFMDGIIDDVRIWKDALTDEQVKKLMEKPQP
;
A
#
# COMPACT_ATOMS: atom_id res chain seq x y z
N MET A 1 -85.65 -35.72 -5.83
CA MET A 1 -84.34 -36.33 -5.62
C MET A 1 -83.31 -35.17 -5.63
N ASP A 2 -82.87 -34.84 -4.42
CA ASP A 2 -82.26 -33.56 -4.06
C ASP A 2 -80.81 -33.35 -4.60
N ILE A 3 -80.65 -32.22 -5.28
CA ILE A 3 -79.37 -31.71 -5.79
C ILE A 3 -78.73 -30.78 -4.76
N ALA A 4 -79.12 -30.82 -3.49
CA ALA A 4 -78.73 -29.83 -2.48
C ALA A 4 -77.63 -30.26 -1.50
N ARG A 5 -76.88 -31.32 -1.78
CA ARG A 5 -75.84 -31.80 -0.85
C ARG A 5 -74.36 -31.86 -1.37
N PHE A 6 -74.04 -31.12 -2.44
CA PHE A 6 -72.68 -31.22 -3.04
C PHE A 6 -71.85 -29.91 -3.02
N LEU A 7 -72.26 -28.90 -2.26
CA LEU A 7 -71.60 -27.60 -2.24
C LEU A 7 -71.17 -27.17 -0.82
N GLN A 8 -70.48 -28.06 -0.09
CA GLN A 8 -69.92 -27.63 1.22
C GLN A 8 -68.65 -28.35 1.58
N ALA A 9 -67.65 -28.33 0.67
CA ALA A 9 -66.29 -28.84 0.97
C ALA A 9 -65.18 -28.22 0.09
N CYS A 10 -65.19 -26.92 -0.03
CA CYS A 10 -64.00 -26.23 -0.65
C CYS A 10 -63.91 -24.78 -0.16
N SER A 11 -63.46 -24.57 1.07
CA SER A 11 -62.98 -23.25 1.48
C SER A 11 -62.16 -23.36 2.75
N ARG A 12 -60.96 -23.85 2.64
CA ARG A 12 -59.86 -23.51 3.54
C ARG A 12 -58.54 -23.66 2.76
N LEU A 13 -58.34 -22.76 1.81
CA LEU A 13 -57.02 -22.56 1.22
C LEU A 13 -56.24 -21.68 2.18
N CYS A 14 -55.38 -22.32 2.96
CA CYS A 14 -54.46 -21.65 3.87
C CYS A 14 -53.39 -20.95 3.04
N LEU A 15 -53.49 -19.62 2.90
CA LEU A 15 -52.46 -18.78 2.31
C LEU A 15 -51.31 -18.63 3.34
N THR A 16 -50.37 -19.54 3.31
CA THR A 16 -49.06 -19.37 4.01
C THR A 16 -48.22 -18.43 3.21
N THR A 17 -48.24 -17.13 3.54
CA THR A 17 -47.28 -16.15 3.10
C THR A 17 -45.95 -16.47 3.75
N CYS A 18 -45.06 -17.15 3.02
CA CYS A 18 -43.63 -17.20 3.36
C CYS A 18 -43.05 -15.80 3.22
N LEU A 19 -43.00 -15.05 4.31
CA LEU A 19 -42.17 -13.85 4.41
C LEU A 19 -40.71 -14.30 4.43
N GLY A 20 -40.12 -14.35 3.25
CA GLY A 20 -38.66 -14.57 3.14
C GLY A 20 -37.92 -13.41 3.79
N LEU A 21 -37.43 -13.64 5.01
CA LEU A 21 -36.49 -12.74 5.66
C LEU A 21 -35.20 -12.75 4.81
N MET A 22 -35.07 -11.79 3.89
CA MET A 22 -33.77 -11.51 3.26
C MET A 22 -32.90 -10.97 4.37
N CYS A 23 -32.03 -11.85 4.91
CA CYS A 23 -30.94 -11.46 5.76
C CYS A 23 -29.94 -10.70 4.86
N VAL A 24 -30.09 -9.38 4.76
CA VAL A 24 -29.07 -8.52 4.18
C VAL A 24 -27.92 -8.54 5.18
N ALA A 25 -26.98 -9.46 4.97
CA ALA A 25 -25.69 -9.39 5.68
C ALA A 25 -25.07 -8.05 5.29
N SER A 26 -25.14 -7.08 6.18
CA SER A 26 -24.35 -5.87 6.07
C SER A 26 -22.88 -6.31 6.06
N ILE A 27 -22.23 -6.21 4.90
CA ILE A 27 -20.78 -6.34 4.78
C ILE A 27 -20.23 -5.12 5.49
N GLN A 28 -19.96 -5.27 6.77
CA GLN A 28 -19.26 -4.26 7.54
C GLN A 28 -17.86 -4.19 6.95
N ALA A 29 -17.52 -3.03 6.40
CA ALA A 29 -16.16 -2.82 5.86
C ALA A 29 -15.17 -3.17 6.98
N ALA A 30 -14.31 -4.14 6.71
CA ALA A 30 -13.33 -4.59 7.70
C ALA A 30 -12.51 -3.39 8.19
N ASP A 31 -12.34 -3.25 9.49
CA ASP A 31 -11.54 -2.18 10.05
C ASP A 31 -10.10 -2.25 9.52
N LEU A 32 -9.48 -1.09 9.39
CA LEU A 32 -8.07 -1.01 9.01
C LEU A 32 -7.23 -1.61 10.16
N PRO A 33 -6.42 -2.65 9.91
CA PRO A 33 -5.56 -3.20 10.94
C PRO A 33 -4.50 -2.18 11.34
N ALA A 34 -3.99 -2.31 12.56
CA ALA A 34 -2.85 -1.49 12.98
C ALA A 34 -1.61 -1.82 12.15
N PRO A 35 -0.85 -0.83 11.67
CA PRO A 35 0.43 -1.07 11.02
C PRO A 35 1.45 -1.60 12.04
N ILE A 36 2.43 -2.36 11.58
CA ILE A 36 3.56 -2.82 12.41
C ILE A 36 4.65 -1.77 12.53
N ALA A 37 4.70 -0.81 11.61
CA ALA A 37 5.57 0.36 11.67
C ALA A 37 4.89 1.56 11.00
N HIS A 38 5.09 2.75 11.57
CA HIS A 38 4.51 3.99 11.08
C HIS A 38 5.45 5.17 11.34
N TRP A 39 6.12 5.64 10.31
CA TRP A 39 6.96 6.83 10.32
C TRP A 39 6.14 8.01 9.80
N LYS A 40 5.67 8.85 10.73
CA LYS A 40 4.94 10.08 10.38
C LYS A 40 5.83 11.12 9.71
N LEU A 41 7.14 11.04 9.96
CA LEU A 41 8.14 12.00 9.50
C LEU A 41 7.92 13.43 10.02
N ASP A 42 7.18 13.56 11.12
CA ASP A 42 6.90 14.80 11.84
C ASP A 42 8.07 15.31 12.71
N ASP A 43 9.06 14.47 12.94
CA ASP A 43 10.17 14.73 13.87
C ASP A 43 11.02 15.93 13.41
N ASP A 44 11.51 16.74 14.34
CA ASP A 44 12.43 17.84 14.03
C ASP A 44 13.90 17.41 14.07
N GLY A 45 14.19 16.29 14.75
CA GLY A 45 15.54 15.76 14.97
C GLY A 45 16.05 14.83 13.85
N PRO A 46 17.20 14.18 14.08
CA PRO A 46 17.82 13.28 13.13
C PRO A 46 17.21 11.86 13.15
N GLU A 47 16.18 11.64 13.95
CA GLU A 47 15.50 10.36 14.08
C GLU A 47 14.11 10.44 13.45
N ALA A 48 13.79 9.48 12.57
CA ALA A 48 12.43 9.22 12.13
C ALA A 48 11.81 8.21 13.07
N ARG A 49 10.93 8.67 13.96
CA ARG A 49 10.32 7.81 14.96
C ARG A 49 9.23 6.93 14.36
N ASP A 50 9.30 5.66 14.68
CA ASP A 50 8.17 4.75 14.52
C ASP A 50 7.16 5.06 15.62
N SER A 51 5.96 5.50 15.24
CA SER A 51 4.92 5.95 16.18
C SER A 51 4.08 4.82 16.77
N VAL A 52 4.26 3.58 16.28
CA VAL A 52 3.50 2.39 16.73
C VAL A 52 4.39 1.30 17.30
N GLY A 53 5.69 1.34 17.03
CA GLY A 53 6.66 0.33 17.45
C GLY A 53 8.00 0.94 17.84
N THR A 54 9.06 0.18 17.63
CA THR A 54 10.45 0.56 17.98
C THR A 54 11.39 0.60 16.76
N HIS A 55 10.85 0.57 15.54
CA HIS A 55 11.61 0.53 14.31
C HIS A 55 12.04 1.94 13.86
N HIS A 56 12.68 2.68 14.77
CA HIS A 56 13.11 4.05 14.48
C HIS A 56 14.17 4.06 13.38
N GLY A 57 14.09 5.05 12.51
CA GLY A 57 15.04 5.30 11.43
C GLY A 57 15.97 6.46 11.73
N ARG A 58 17.16 6.44 11.16
CA ARG A 58 18.09 7.58 11.18
C ARG A 58 17.93 8.39 9.91
N ILE A 59 17.70 9.69 10.06
CA ILE A 59 17.61 10.64 8.95
C ILE A 59 19.01 11.08 8.54
N HIS A 60 19.30 10.98 7.24
CA HIS A 60 20.51 11.47 6.61
C HIS A 60 20.11 12.54 5.58
N GLY A 61 20.38 13.79 5.87
CA GLY A 61 20.20 14.93 4.98
C GLY A 61 18.76 15.48 4.91
N ALA A 62 17.75 14.65 4.75
CA ALA A 62 16.37 15.07 4.56
C ALA A 62 15.89 16.08 5.61
N VAL A 63 15.35 17.21 5.14
CA VAL A 63 14.99 18.34 6.00
C VAL A 63 13.48 18.39 6.28
N PRO A 64 13.05 18.96 7.43
CA PRO A 64 11.64 19.14 7.73
C PRO A 64 10.92 19.97 6.66
N HIS A 65 9.69 19.62 6.35
CA HIS A 65 8.82 20.30 5.41
C HIS A 65 7.36 20.20 5.88
N GLU A 66 6.47 21.01 5.31
CA GLU A 66 5.03 20.84 5.49
C GLU A 66 4.59 19.54 4.80
N GLY A 67 3.77 18.74 5.48
CA GLY A 67 3.32 17.44 5.03
C GLY A 67 1.90 17.44 4.48
N LYS A 68 1.47 16.27 4.03
CA LYS A 68 0.07 15.98 3.77
C LYS A 68 -0.71 15.85 5.09
N LEU A 69 -0.05 15.27 6.09
CA LEU A 69 -0.55 15.06 7.44
C LEU A 69 0.50 15.59 8.42
N GLY A 70 0.34 16.81 8.92
CA GLY A 70 1.32 17.42 9.82
C GLY A 70 2.60 17.88 9.09
N LYS A 71 3.77 17.39 9.55
CA LYS A 71 5.06 17.62 8.90
C LYS A 71 5.41 16.44 7.97
N ALA A 72 6.48 16.62 7.21
CA ALA A 72 7.05 15.64 6.30
C ALA A 72 8.57 15.86 6.17
N ARG A 73 9.23 15.09 5.30
CA ARG A 73 10.63 15.29 4.95
C ARG A 73 10.78 15.58 3.47
N LEU A 74 11.52 16.65 3.18
CA LEU A 74 12.01 16.97 1.84
C LEU A 74 13.35 16.28 1.62
N PHE A 75 13.44 15.52 0.54
CA PHE A 75 14.60 14.77 0.10
C PHE A 75 15.22 15.42 -1.12
N ASP A 76 16.53 15.54 -1.14
CA ASP A 76 17.33 16.03 -2.25
C ASP A 76 18.23 14.90 -2.76
N ARG A 77 17.95 14.43 -3.96
CA ARG A 77 18.74 13.38 -4.64
C ARG A 77 20.22 13.72 -4.73
N ALA A 78 20.56 14.99 -5.02
CA ALA A 78 21.94 15.41 -5.22
C ALA A 78 22.77 15.29 -3.94
N LYS A 79 22.11 15.32 -2.77
CA LYS A 79 22.73 15.15 -1.45
C LYS A 79 22.74 13.70 -0.99
N GLY A 80 21.98 12.82 -1.66
CA GLY A 80 21.80 11.44 -1.22
C GLY A 80 20.94 11.32 0.04
N ASP A 81 19.95 12.19 0.17
CA ASP A 81 19.07 12.22 1.34
C ASP A 81 18.25 10.93 1.47
N GLN A 82 18.21 10.39 2.67
CA GLN A 82 17.43 9.18 2.99
C GLN A 82 17.17 9.04 4.48
N VAL A 83 16.23 8.17 4.83
CA VAL A 83 16.09 7.62 6.18
C VAL A 83 16.54 6.17 6.13
N ALA A 84 17.39 5.76 7.06
CA ALA A 84 17.86 4.38 7.18
C ALA A 84 17.22 3.71 8.40
N ILE A 85 16.46 2.64 8.19
CA ILE A 85 15.83 1.82 9.22
C ILE A 85 16.61 0.51 9.33
N PRO A 86 17.16 0.19 10.52
CA PRO A 86 17.88 -1.05 10.72
C PRO A 86 17.01 -2.29 10.47
N TYR A 87 17.65 -3.40 10.15
CA TYR A 87 16.99 -4.69 10.09
C TYR A 87 16.23 -5.00 11.39
N SER A 88 15.04 -5.56 11.21
CA SER A 88 14.28 -6.21 12.27
C SER A 88 13.66 -7.50 11.74
N PRO A 89 13.61 -8.59 12.54
CA PRO A 89 12.91 -9.80 12.15
C PRO A 89 11.40 -9.60 11.93
N ASP A 90 10.81 -8.53 12.47
CA ASP A 90 9.41 -8.17 12.23
C ASP A 90 9.12 -7.83 10.77
N PHE A 91 10.15 -7.50 9.99
CA PHE A 91 10.05 -7.21 8.56
C PHE A 91 10.39 -8.40 7.65
N GLU A 92 10.65 -9.58 8.20
CA GLU A 92 10.81 -10.81 7.39
C GLU A 92 9.46 -11.33 6.88
N LEU A 93 8.74 -10.49 6.15
CA LEU A 93 7.38 -10.74 5.70
C LEU A 93 7.35 -11.22 4.25
N SER A 94 6.48 -12.21 3.98
CA SER A 94 6.15 -12.63 2.61
C SER A 94 4.79 -12.10 2.13
N THR A 95 3.92 -11.71 3.05
CA THR A 95 2.70 -10.93 2.80
C THR A 95 2.83 -9.62 3.53
N PHE A 96 2.59 -8.51 2.85
CA PHE A 96 2.73 -7.18 3.46
C PHE A 96 2.07 -6.09 2.60
N THR A 97 1.85 -4.96 3.23
CA THR A 97 1.44 -3.71 2.56
C THR A 97 2.39 -2.59 2.96
N VAL A 98 2.80 -1.79 1.99
CA VAL A 98 3.58 -0.56 2.20
C VAL A 98 2.79 0.60 1.61
N SER A 99 2.64 1.71 2.34
CA SER A 99 2.05 2.94 1.82
C SER A 99 2.86 4.17 2.23
N ALA A 100 2.80 5.20 1.40
CA ALA A 100 3.43 6.49 1.65
C ALA A 100 2.71 7.61 0.90
N TRP A 101 2.61 8.79 1.51
CA TRP A 101 2.29 10.01 0.80
C TRP A 101 3.54 10.57 0.15
N VAL A 102 3.41 10.97 -1.12
CA VAL A 102 4.52 11.42 -1.95
C VAL A 102 4.15 12.69 -2.69
N TRP A 103 5.08 13.66 -2.72
CA TRP A 103 4.97 14.89 -3.50
C TRP A 103 6.24 15.05 -4.31
N LEU A 104 6.11 15.05 -5.63
CA LEU A 104 7.23 15.22 -6.54
C LEU A 104 7.53 16.70 -6.76
N THR A 105 8.79 17.11 -6.60
CA THR A 105 9.22 18.49 -6.85
C THR A 105 9.70 18.71 -8.27
N LYS A 106 10.10 17.63 -8.94
CA LYS A 106 10.54 17.59 -10.34
C LYS A 106 10.03 16.32 -11.00
N GLU A 107 10.12 16.28 -12.31
CA GLU A 107 9.88 15.03 -13.02
C GLU A 107 10.84 13.92 -12.54
N PRO A 108 10.30 12.78 -12.12
CA PRO A 108 11.12 11.77 -11.47
C PRO A 108 11.89 10.93 -12.50
N THR A 109 13.13 10.61 -12.14
CA THR A 109 13.91 9.56 -12.79
C THR A 109 14.32 8.58 -11.73
N PHE A 110 13.69 7.42 -11.63
CA PHE A 110 13.96 6.43 -10.58
C PHE A 110 14.06 7.05 -9.17
N SER A 111 12.96 7.65 -8.71
CA SER A 111 12.86 8.27 -7.39
C SER A 111 12.35 7.27 -6.37
N GLY A 112 13.23 6.77 -5.52
CA GLY A 112 12.92 5.76 -4.51
C GLY A 112 12.06 6.32 -3.38
N ILE A 113 11.01 5.59 -3.02
CA ILE A 113 10.11 5.93 -1.92
C ILE A 113 10.45 5.08 -0.70
N VAL A 114 10.35 3.76 -0.82
CA VAL A 114 10.73 2.78 0.20
C VAL A 114 11.42 1.61 -0.47
N GLY A 115 12.53 1.15 0.07
CA GLY A 115 13.23 -0.01 -0.45
C GLY A 115 14.06 -0.75 0.59
N THR A 116 14.29 -2.03 0.32
CA THR A 116 15.14 -2.91 1.13
C THR A 116 16.23 -3.57 0.29
N ARG A 117 16.38 -3.12 -0.94
CA ARG A 117 17.41 -3.60 -1.85
C ARG A 117 18.78 -3.08 -1.43
N SER A 118 19.72 -3.96 -1.21
CA SER A 118 21.10 -3.59 -0.88
C SER A 118 22.09 -4.60 -1.46
N GLY A 119 23.22 -4.11 -2.00
CA GLY A 119 24.40 -4.92 -2.29
C GLY A 119 24.24 -6.12 -3.24
N GLY A 120 23.20 -6.17 -4.07
CA GLY A 120 22.88 -7.33 -4.90
C GLY A 120 21.83 -8.26 -4.27
N GLU A 121 21.31 -7.89 -3.12
CA GLU A 121 20.17 -8.56 -2.48
C GLU A 121 18.88 -7.85 -2.87
N PHE A 122 17.91 -8.59 -3.37
CA PHE A 122 16.70 -8.08 -3.97
C PHE A 122 15.49 -8.53 -3.17
N SER A 123 14.90 -7.66 -2.38
CA SER A 123 13.69 -7.96 -1.60
C SER A 123 12.51 -7.12 -2.05
N PHE A 124 12.56 -5.83 -1.87
CA PHE A 124 11.45 -4.94 -2.19
C PHE A 124 11.95 -3.55 -2.57
N ASP A 125 11.34 -2.95 -3.57
CA ASP A 125 11.40 -1.52 -3.77
C ASP A 125 10.07 -0.93 -4.30
N MET A 126 9.80 0.29 -3.89
CA MET A 126 8.69 1.13 -4.35
C MET A 126 9.25 2.49 -4.73
N LYS A 127 9.01 2.91 -5.96
CA LYS A 127 9.59 4.12 -6.55
C LYS A 127 8.71 4.73 -7.62
N VAL A 128 9.05 5.91 -8.04
CA VAL A 128 8.48 6.55 -9.23
C VAL A 128 9.56 6.64 -10.31
N ASN A 129 9.22 6.32 -11.54
CA ASN A 129 10.10 6.47 -12.69
C ASN A 129 9.33 7.11 -13.85
N ALA A 130 9.73 8.30 -14.24
CA ALA A 130 8.97 9.14 -15.17
C ALA A 130 7.49 9.27 -14.72
N ASP A 131 6.57 8.92 -15.57
CA ASP A 131 5.12 8.96 -15.33
C ASP A 131 4.55 7.71 -14.60
N LYS A 132 5.41 6.85 -14.04
CA LYS A 132 4.98 5.54 -13.55
C LYS A 132 5.34 5.29 -12.09
N VAL A 133 4.39 4.76 -11.34
CA VAL A 133 4.69 4.07 -10.09
C VAL A 133 5.28 2.71 -10.44
N HIS A 134 6.38 2.38 -9.78
CA HIS A 134 7.12 1.16 -10.01
C HIS A 134 7.37 0.46 -8.66
N GLY A 135 7.18 -0.83 -8.61
CA GLY A 135 7.57 -1.64 -7.48
C GLY A 135 8.12 -2.97 -7.96
N ASP A 136 9.17 -3.43 -7.31
CA ASP A 136 9.77 -4.73 -7.53
C ASP A 136 9.68 -5.55 -6.26
N ILE A 137 9.46 -6.86 -6.40
CA ILE A 137 9.52 -7.82 -5.30
C ILE A 137 10.51 -8.92 -5.62
N GLY A 138 11.22 -9.37 -4.62
CA GLY A 138 12.19 -10.46 -4.71
C GLY A 138 12.15 -11.39 -3.51
N ASP A 139 12.94 -12.44 -3.55
CA ASP A 139 13.06 -13.44 -2.47
C ASP A 139 14.19 -13.10 -1.48
N GLY A 140 14.82 -11.94 -1.67
CA GLY A 140 15.95 -11.45 -0.89
C GLY A 140 17.29 -11.79 -1.50
N THR A 141 17.35 -12.62 -2.54
CA THR A 141 18.58 -12.95 -3.27
C THR A 141 18.49 -12.56 -4.73
N ARG A 142 17.27 -12.56 -5.27
CA ARG A 142 16.98 -12.19 -6.66
C ARG A 142 15.57 -11.65 -6.77
N TRP A 143 15.33 -10.93 -7.86
CA TRP A 143 13.97 -10.59 -8.25
C TRP A 143 13.18 -11.86 -8.59
N ILE A 144 11.92 -11.90 -8.18
CA ILE A 144 11.00 -12.96 -8.55
C ILE A 144 10.66 -12.82 -10.03
N GLU A 145 10.88 -13.86 -10.85
CA GLU A 145 10.80 -13.81 -12.32
C GLU A 145 9.50 -13.24 -12.87
N THR A 146 8.38 -13.59 -12.27
CA THR A 146 7.06 -13.11 -12.71
C THR A 146 6.71 -11.71 -12.24
N ALA A 147 7.53 -11.15 -11.40
CA ALA A 147 7.34 -9.82 -10.81
C ALA A 147 8.35 -8.80 -11.30
N VAL A 148 9.42 -9.26 -11.93
CA VAL A 148 10.50 -8.38 -12.38
C VAL A 148 9.97 -7.34 -13.37
N ASN A 149 10.18 -6.08 -13.04
CA ASN A 149 9.92 -4.92 -13.88
C ASN A 149 8.46 -4.73 -14.36
N PHE A 150 7.47 -5.36 -13.72
CA PHE A 150 6.08 -5.30 -14.18
C PHE A 150 5.20 -4.33 -13.39
N TYR A 151 5.71 -3.78 -12.32
CA TYR A 151 4.92 -2.93 -11.45
C TYR A 151 4.97 -1.48 -11.91
N LYS A 152 4.86 -1.29 -13.23
CA LYS A 152 4.66 0.02 -13.84
C LYS A 152 3.18 0.28 -13.92
N VAL A 153 2.75 1.30 -13.24
CA VAL A 153 1.39 1.79 -13.35
C VAL A 153 1.45 3.12 -14.06
N ASP A 154 0.81 3.20 -15.21
CA ASP A 154 0.59 4.48 -15.86
C ASP A 154 -0.39 5.27 -15.02
N VAL A 155 0.06 6.37 -14.46
CA VAL A 155 -0.70 7.22 -13.55
C VAL A 155 -1.19 8.47 -14.25
N GLY A 156 -1.78 8.30 -15.40
CA GLY A 156 -2.40 9.40 -16.12
C GLY A 156 -3.89 9.50 -15.87
N SER A 157 -4.45 10.61 -16.26
CA SER A 157 -5.87 10.80 -16.30
C SER A 157 -6.52 9.73 -17.18
N ASN A 158 -7.49 9.00 -16.65
CA ASN A 158 -8.27 7.99 -17.33
C ASN A 158 -7.58 6.65 -17.63
N GLY A 159 -6.50 6.29 -16.96
CA GLY A 159 -5.83 5.00 -17.20
C GLY A 159 -5.18 4.90 -18.59
N GLN A 160 -4.97 6.01 -19.25
CA GLN A 160 -4.36 6.08 -20.58
C GLN A 160 -2.92 6.58 -20.55
N GLY A 161 -2.19 6.36 -19.47
CA GLY A 161 -0.83 6.85 -19.36
C GLY A 161 -0.82 8.38 -19.34
N GLY A 162 -0.54 8.95 -18.24
CA GLY A 162 -0.34 10.37 -18.07
C GLY A 162 0.69 10.56 -17.01
N ASP A 163 1.34 11.67 -17.09
CA ASP A 163 2.40 12.03 -16.17
C ASP A 163 1.85 12.12 -14.74
N LEU A 164 2.65 11.66 -13.79
CA LEU A 164 2.45 12.08 -12.40
C LEU A 164 2.67 13.57 -12.36
N ASP A 165 1.63 14.31 -12.04
CA ASP A 165 1.75 15.75 -11.86
C ASP A 165 2.77 16.05 -10.76
N ILE A 166 3.75 16.86 -11.07
CA ILE A 166 4.61 17.42 -10.04
C ILE A 166 3.80 18.40 -9.18
N LYS A 167 4.23 18.60 -7.93
CA LYS A 167 3.58 19.52 -6.99
C LYS A 167 2.13 19.14 -6.62
N ARG A 168 1.89 17.83 -6.57
CA ARG A 168 0.66 17.23 -6.04
C ARG A 168 0.99 16.09 -5.09
N TRP A 169 0.18 15.92 -4.04
CA TRP A 169 0.25 14.76 -3.16
C TRP A 169 -0.43 13.54 -3.77
N TYR A 170 0.26 12.42 -3.70
CA TYR A 170 -0.25 11.10 -4.07
C TYR A 170 -0.08 10.14 -2.91
N LEU A 171 -1.10 9.35 -2.60
CA LEU A 171 -0.95 8.16 -1.77
C LEU A 171 -0.58 6.98 -2.67
N ILE A 172 0.62 6.46 -2.50
CA ILE A 172 1.08 5.27 -3.21
C ILE A 172 1.02 4.10 -2.23
N THR A 173 0.31 3.03 -2.61
CA THR A 173 0.21 1.81 -1.80
C THR A 173 0.55 0.59 -2.64
N PHE A 174 1.38 -0.27 -2.09
CA PHE A 174 1.78 -1.52 -2.70
C PHE A 174 1.43 -2.67 -1.77
N VAL A 175 0.57 -3.59 -2.23
CA VAL A 175 0.08 -4.74 -1.46
C VAL A 175 0.63 -6.00 -2.08
N ILE A 176 1.30 -6.82 -1.29
CA ILE A 176 1.81 -8.14 -1.66
C ILE A 176 1.02 -9.21 -0.90
N ASP A 177 0.23 -10.00 -1.62
CA ASP A 177 -0.58 -11.09 -1.10
C ASP A 177 0.05 -12.42 -1.51
N ASN A 178 0.89 -12.99 -0.65
CA ASN A 178 1.59 -14.24 -0.95
C ASN A 178 0.64 -15.44 -0.99
N ALA A 179 -0.49 -15.40 -0.29
CA ALA A 179 -1.47 -16.48 -0.34
C ALA A 179 -2.18 -16.55 -1.69
N LYS A 180 -2.50 -15.40 -2.26
CA LYS A 180 -3.10 -15.28 -3.61
C LYS A 180 -2.06 -15.25 -4.72
N LYS A 181 -0.77 -15.11 -4.39
CA LYS A 181 0.32 -14.92 -5.37
C LYS A 181 0.06 -13.73 -6.30
N GLU A 182 -0.41 -12.64 -5.73
CA GLU A 182 -0.66 -11.40 -6.46
C GLU A 182 -0.10 -10.19 -5.72
N CYS A 183 0.32 -9.19 -6.45
CA CYS A 183 0.56 -7.88 -5.91
C CYS A 183 -0.37 -6.84 -6.55
N ARG A 184 -0.69 -5.81 -5.81
CA ARG A 184 -1.61 -4.77 -6.21
C ARG A 184 -0.98 -3.40 -5.97
N LEU A 185 -1.03 -2.55 -6.98
CA LEU A 185 -0.59 -1.16 -6.92
C LEU A 185 -1.78 -0.23 -6.91
N TYR A 186 -1.75 0.73 -6.01
CA TYR A 186 -2.78 1.75 -5.84
C TYR A 186 -2.16 3.14 -5.91
N LEU A 187 -2.90 4.05 -6.50
CA LEU A 187 -2.63 5.48 -6.49
C LEU A 187 -3.89 6.22 -6.03
N ASP A 188 -3.78 7.03 -4.98
CA ASP A 188 -4.90 7.71 -4.34
C ASP A 188 -6.07 6.73 -4.02
N ALA A 189 -5.70 5.54 -3.51
CA ALA A 189 -6.60 4.42 -3.21
C ALA A 189 -7.31 3.76 -4.41
N ASP A 190 -7.09 4.21 -5.63
CA ASP A 190 -7.54 3.51 -6.83
C ASP A 190 -6.56 2.40 -7.19
N ARG A 191 -7.07 1.16 -7.32
CA ARG A 191 -6.26 0.03 -7.76
C ARG A 191 -5.93 0.15 -9.25
N LYS A 192 -4.68 0.48 -9.56
CA LYS A 192 -4.20 0.68 -10.92
C LYS A 192 -3.74 -0.61 -11.59
N LYS A 193 -3.20 -1.56 -10.80
CA LYS A 193 -2.69 -2.82 -11.34
C LYS A 193 -2.81 -3.96 -10.34
N THR A 194 -3.09 -5.15 -10.87
CA THR A 194 -2.94 -6.44 -10.18
C THR A 194 -2.07 -7.32 -11.05
N ILE A 195 -1.01 -7.88 -10.50
CA ILE A 195 -0.05 -8.71 -11.23
C ILE A 195 0.17 -10.01 -10.45
N PRO A 196 0.01 -11.16 -11.07
CA PRO A 196 0.37 -12.44 -10.47
C PRO A 196 1.88 -12.59 -10.39
N PHE A 197 2.36 -13.30 -9.38
CA PHE A 197 3.77 -13.65 -9.25
C PHE A 197 3.96 -15.13 -8.87
N LYS A 198 5.19 -15.61 -9.00
CA LYS A 198 5.62 -16.95 -8.56
C LYS A 198 6.78 -16.79 -7.58
N GLY A 199 6.90 -17.72 -6.63
CA GLY A 199 7.94 -17.68 -5.60
C GLY A 199 7.42 -17.05 -4.30
N ASP A 200 8.32 -16.84 -3.36
CA ASP A 200 8.02 -16.32 -2.02
C ASP A 200 8.74 -14.98 -1.80
N PRO A 201 8.01 -13.86 -1.91
CA PRO A 201 8.59 -12.55 -1.72
C PRO A 201 9.07 -12.35 -0.28
N ARG A 202 10.00 -11.44 -0.11
CA ARG A 202 10.49 -11.00 1.20
C ARG A 202 10.55 -9.48 1.24
N LEU A 203 9.93 -8.88 2.27
CA LEU A 203 10.08 -7.44 2.47
C LEU A 203 11.52 -7.10 2.87
N MET A 204 12.11 -7.89 3.78
CA MET A 204 13.46 -7.68 4.29
C MET A 204 14.10 -8.99 4.70
N ARG A 205 15.43 -9.05 4.74
CA ARG A 205 16.25 -10.17 5.22
C ARG A 205 17.34 -9.70 6.18
N PRO A 206 17.90 -10.60 7.01
CA PRO A 206 19.08 -10.28 7.81
C PRO A 206 20.20 -9.65 7.00
N GLY A 207 20.79 -8.58 7.52
CA GLY A 207 21.84 -7.82 6.87
C GLY A 207 21.39 -6.68 5.97
N GLN A 208 20.10 -6.59 5.64
CA GLN A 208 19.56 -5.49 4.88
C GLN A 208 19.23 -4.28 5.77
N THR A 209 19.15 -3.12 5.15
CA THR A 209 18.62 -1.88 5.72
C THR A 209 17.44 -1.44 4.87
N MET A 210 16.32 -1.13 5.50
CA MET A 210 15.22 -0.48 4.81
C MET A 210 15.53 1.01 4.69
N THR A 211 15.20 1.60 3.55
CA THR A 211 15.39 3.03 3.31
C THR A 211 14.09 3.70 2.89
N ILE A 212 13.88 4.93 3.37
CA ILE A 212 12.86 5.85 2.85
C ILE A 212 13.58 6.96 2.10
N GLY A 213 13.08 7.33 0.92
CA GLY A 213 13.73 8.31 0.04
C GLY A 213 14.84 7.73 -0.83
N ASN A 214 15.03 6.42 -0.80
CA ASN A 214 15.98 5.68 -1.65
C ASN A 214 15.54 4.22 -1.74
N THR A 215 15.88 3.52 -2.82
CA THR A 215 15.64 2.08 -2.96
C THR A 215 16.92 1.24 -2.92
N GLY A 216 18.02 1.81 -2.39
CA GLY A 216 19.28 1.08 -2.23
C GLY A 216 20.18 1.01 -3.47
N SER A 217 19.75 1.52 -4.61
CA SER A 217 20.50 1.55 -5.87
C SER A 217 20.88 2.95 -6.33
N ARG A 218 21.04 3.89 -5.40
CA ARG A 218 21.19 5.33 -5.68
C ARG A 218 20.00 5.94 -6.41
N GLU A 219 18.85 5.33 -6.26
CA GLU A 219 17.58 5.84 -6.77
C GLU A 219 16.96 6.77 -5.71
N PHE A 220 17.70 7.85 -5.40
CA PHE A 220 17.26 8.81 -4.39
C PHE A 220 16.06 9.64 -4.84
N MET A 221 15.27 10.06 -3.88
CA MET A 221 14.09 10.89 -4.08
C MET A 221 14.45 12.35 -4.35
N ASP A 222 13.73 12.98 -5.29
CA ASP A 222 13.62 14.44 -5.42
C ASP A 222 12.17 14.82 -5.10
N GLY A 223 11.86 15.07 -3.83
CA GLY A 223 10.49 15.33 -3.42
C GLY A 223 10.28 15.21 -1.92
N ILE A 224 9.02 15.17 -1.54
CA ILE A 224 8.59 15.11 -0.15
C ILE A 224 7.92 13.75 0.08
N ILE A 225 8.27 13.11 1.18
CA ILE A 225 7.63 11.88 1.64
C ILE A 225 7.06 12.13 3.02
N ASP A 226 5.86 11.58 3.24
CA ASP A 226 5.10 11.71 4.47
C ASP A 226 4.38 10.40 4.80
N ASP A 227 4.16 10.15 6.07
CA ASP A 227 3.24 9.14 6.61
C ASP A 227 3.47 7.72 6.03
N VAL A 228 4.71 7.23 6.14
CA VAL A 228 5.09 5.90 5.66
C VAL A 228 4.62 4.83 6.64
N ARG A 229 3.88 3.84 6.14
CA ARG A 229 3.32 2.76 6.96
C ARG A 229 3.57 1.38 6.37
N ILE A 230 3.75 0.40 7.24
CA ILE A 230 3.90 -1.02 6.88
C ILE A 230 2.93 -1.87 7.68
N TRP A 231 2.23 -2.77 7.00
CA TRP A 231 1.40 -3.81 7.59
C TRP A 231 1.94 -5.19 7.25
N LYS A 232 1.74 -6.15 8.14
CA LYS A 232 2.00 -7.58 7.90
C LYS A 232 0.87 -8.27 7.14
N ASP A 233 -0.17 -7.52 6.78
CA ASP A 233 -1.36 -8.01 6.12
C ASP A 233 -1.43 -7.47 4.67
N ALA A 234 -2.07 -8.24 3.79
CA ALA A 234 -2.48 -7.79 2.48
C ALA A 234 -3.78 -7.01 2.60
N LEU A 235 -3.72 -5.69 2.71
CA LEU A 235 -4.91 -4.84 2.86
C LEU A 235 -5.89 -5.05 1.70
N THR A 236 -7.20 -5.05 2.00
CA THR A 236 -8.26 -5.07 1.00
C THR A 236 -8.41 -3.70 0.32
N ASP A 237 -9.15 -3.64 -0.79
CA ASP A 237 -9.45 -2.37 -1.48
C ASP A 237 -10.15 -1.37 -0.55
N GLU A 238 -11.06 -1.86 0.29
CA GLU A 238 -11.78 -1.04 1.26
C GLU A 238 -10.86 -0.50 2.34
N GLN A 239 -9.90 -1.32 2.80
CA GLN A 239 -8.90 -0.90 3.78
C GLN A 239 -7.93 0.12 3.19
N VAL A 240 -7.51 -0.06 1.93
CA VAL A 240 -6.67 0.92 1.23
C VAL A 240 -7.41 2.26 1.07
N LYS A 241 -8.72 2.25 0.79
CA LYS A 241 -9.54 3.48 0.74
C LYS A 241 -9.54 4.24 2.06
N LYS A 242 -9.57 3.52 3.20
CA LYS A 242 -9.51 4.15 4.52
C LYS A 242 -8.19 4.92 4.77
N LEU A 243 -7.11 4.59 4.06
CA LEU A 243 -5.84 5.35 4.17
C LEU A 243 -5.95 6.78 3.65
N MET A 244 -6.94 7.07 2.78
CA MET A 244 -7.22 8.42 2.29
C MET A 244 -8.04 9.26 3.28
N GLU A 245 -8.69 8.62 4.23
CA GLU A 245 -9.47 9.29 5.25
C GLU A 245 -8.51 9.99 6.24
N LYS A 246 -8.87 11.19 6.66
CA LYS A 246 -8.08 11.87 7.70
C LYS A 246 -8.10 11.01 8.95
N PRO A 247 -6.95 10.82 9.64
CA PRO A 247 -6.97 10.21 10.95
C PRO A 247 -8.00 10.91 11.83
N GLN A 248 -8.90 10.14 12.43
CA GLN A 248 -9.77 10.69 13.48
C GLN A 248 -8.86 11.11 14.64
N PRO A 249 -9.09 12.28 15.25
CA PRO A 249 -8.28 12.79 16.33
C PRO A 249 -8.26 11.88 17.55
#